data_403ea4d347bca1dc5701a230c7515a4d
#
_entry.id   403ea4d347bca1dc5701a230c7515a4d
#
_cell.length_a   1.000
_cell.length_b   1.000
_cell.length_c   1.000
_cell.angle_alpha   90.00
_cell.angle_beta   90.00
_cell.angle_gamma   90.00
#
_symmetry.space_group_name_H-M   'P 1'
#
loop_
_entity.id
_entity.type
_entity.pdbx_description
1 polymer ?
#
loop_
_entity_poly.entity_id
_entity_poly.type
_entity_poly.pdbx_seq_one_letter_code
_entity_poly.pdbx_strand_id
1 'polypeptide(L)'
;FNYYAVAATLARAYQWKGGADNLAQALVYARKVIEEKKFSWVHYTSITSSNAYERDLLFASELLFRLNVLDMDDIIGPYFKEQTDKTKKLSPSEEMWDDIYEVSTKAYGQDWRHTYHWTYSGSDPYLSKFWQYENGTYKNFMPVLRWSEMYYIAAEASLNTDSRQAVRYLN
;
A
#
# COMPACT_ATOMS: atom_id res chain seq x y z
N PHE A 1 -7.02 7.47 -16.27
CA PHE A 1 -6.90 6.04 -16.54
C PHE A 1 -5.81 5.84 -17.58
N ASN A 2 -4.86 4.97 -17.37
CA ASN A 2 -3.73 4.74 -18.26
C ASN A 2 -3.59 3.26 -18.60
N TYR A 3 -2.73 2.93 -19.59
CA TYR A 3 -2.49 1.56 -20.04
C TYR A 3 -2.16 0.58 -18.89
N TYR A 4 -1.32 0.99 -17.95
CA TYR A 4 -0.90 0.14 -16.83
C TYR A 4 -2.03 -0.09 -15.83
N ALA A 5 -2.87 0.91 -15.61
CA ALA A 5 -4.07 0.77 -14.79
C ALA A 5 -5.07 -0.23 -15.40
N VAL A 6 -5.23 -0.22 -16.73
CA VAL A 6 -6.07 -1.20 -17.44
C VAL A 6 -5.47 -2.61 -17.29
N ALA A 7 -4.18 -2.77 -17.55
CA ALA A 7 -3.51 -4.06 -17.41
C ALA A 7 -3.59 -4.60 -15.98
N ALA A 8 -3.37 -3.75 -14.97
CA ALA A 8 -3.49 -4.12 -13.56
C ALA A 8 -4.91 -4.52 -13.18
N THR A 9 -5.92 -3.80 -13.67
CA THR A 9 -7.33 -4.16 -13.45
C THR A 9 -7.66 -5.52 -14.06
N LEU A 10 -7.17 -5.80 -15.26
CA LEU A 10 -7.36 -7.09 -15.91
C LEU A 10 -6.64 -8.21 -15.14
N ALA A 11 -5.42 -7.99 -14.68
CA ALA A 11 -4.70 -8.95 -13.85
C ALA A 11 -5.52 -9.31 -12.59
N ARG A 12 -6.02 -8.31 -11.86
CA ARG A 12 -6.88 -8.49 -10.68
C ARG A 12 -8.18 -9.22 -11.03
N ALA A 13 -8.85 -8.84 -12.11
CA ALA A 13 -10.12 -9.46 -12.52
C ALA A 13 -9.96 -10.94 -12.88
N TYR A 14 -8.90 -11.29 -13.61
CA TYR A 14 -8.60 -12.68 -13.96
C TYR A 14 -8.19 -13.50 -12.72
N GLN A 15 -7.42 -12.94 -11.79
CA GLN A 15 -7.10 -13.58 -10.52
C GLN A 15 -8.38 -13.89 -9.73
N TRP A 16 -9.26 -12.91 -9.57
CA TRP A 16 -10.54 -13.08 -8.88
C TRP A 16 -11.45 -14.12 -9.54
N LYS A 17 -11.44 -14.22 -10.85
CA LYS A 17 -12.22 -15.21 -11.58
C LYS A 17 -11.73 -16.64 -11.31
N GLY A 18 -10.43 -16.82 -11.03
CA GLY A 18 -9.83 -18.08 -10.64
C GLY A 18 -9.80 -19.15 -11.74
N GLY A 19 -9.26 -20.32 -11.41
CA GLY A 19 -9.05 -21.42 -12.36
C GLY A 19 -7.77 -21.25 -13.19
N ALA A 20 -7.20 -22.35 -13.68
CA ALA A 20 -5.87 -22.39 -14.30
C ALA A 20 -5.72 -21.41 -15.48
N ASP A 21 -6.69 -21.39 -16.39
CA ASP A 21 -6.63 -20.52 -17.58
C ASP A 21 -6.70 -19.04 -17.22
N ASN A 22 -7.54 -18.68 -16.24
CA ASN A 22 -7.65 -17.31 -15.78
C ASN A 22 -6.42 -16.87 -14.99
N LEU A 23 -5.83 -17.71 -14.17
CA LEU A 23 -4.57 -17.43 -13.49
C LEU A 23 -3.43 -17.23 -14.51
N ALA A 24 -3.39 -18.01 -15.59
CA ALA A 24 -2.43 -17.78 -16.68
C ALA A 24 -2.62 -16.39 -17.32
N GLN A 25 -3.86 -15.93 -17.54
CA GLN A 25 -4.13 -14.58 -18.02
C GLN A 25 -3.78 -13.50 -17.00
N ALA A 26 -4.06 -13.72 -15.71
CA ALA A 26 -3.64 -12.82 -14.64
C ALA A 26 -2.12 -12.61 -14.65
N LEU A 27 -1.35 -13.68 -14.78
CA LEU A 27 0.11 -13.63 -14.89
C LEU A 27 0.57 -12.82 -16.10
N VAL A 28 -0.05 -13.02 -17.28
CA VAL A 28 0.28 -12.27 -18.49
C VAL A 28 0.11 -10.77 -18.29
N TYR A 29 -1.02 -10.33 -17.70
CA TYR A 29 -1.27 -8.91 -17.48
C TYR A 29 -0.43 -8.31 -16.36
N ALA A 30 -0.17 -9.06 -15.28
CA ALA A 30 0.71 -8.62 -14.21
C ALA A 30 2.14 -8.41 -14.72
N ARG A 31 2.67 -9.36 -15.50
CA ARG A 31 4.01 -9.25 -16.13
C ARG A 31 4.14 -8.07 -17.06
N LYS A 32 3.13 -7.72 -17.85
CA LYS A 32 3.14 -6.51 -18.70
C LYS A 32 3.41 -5.25 -17.90
N VAL A 33 2.92 -5.17 -16.66
CA VAL A 33 3.15 -4.01 -15.79
C VAL A 33 4.53 -4.07 -15.14
N ILE A 34 4.96 -5.27 -14.72
CA ILE A 34 6.25 -5.47 -14.03
C ILE A 34 7.42 -5.22 -14.98
N GLU A 35 7.38 -5.78 -16.20
CA GLU A 35 8.48 -5.81 -17.15
C GLU A 35 8.78 -4.45 -17.81
N GLU A 36 7.81 -3.55 -17.87
CA GLU A 36 7.95 -2.21 -18.44
C GLU A 36 8.86 -1.26 -17.63
N LYS A 37 9.12 -1.58 -16.37
CA LYS A 37 10.00 -0.81 -15.46
C LYS A 37 9.70 0.70 -15.43
N LYS A 38 8.42 1.06 -15.54
CA LYS A 38 7.95 2.46 -15.46
C LYS A 38 7.72 2.93 -14.03
N PHE A 39 7.61 1.98 -13.11
CA PHE A 39 7.37 2.23 -11.69
C PHE A 39 8.63 1.83 -10.90
N SER A 40 8.76 2.34 -9.71
CA SER A 40 9.88 2.03 -8.82
C SER A 40 9.37 1.82 -7.41
N TRP A 41 10.09 1.01 -6.65
CA TRP A 41 9.87 0.93 -5.20
C TRP A 41 10.09 2.29 -4.57
N VAL A 42 9.31 2.58 -3.53
CA VAL A 42 9.49 3.81 -2.77
C VAL A 42 10.90 3.84 -2.16
N HIS A 43 11.54 4.98 -2.25
CA HIS A 43 12.87 5.14 -1.67
C HIS A 43 12.78 5.50 -0.19
N TYR A 44 13.67 4.92 0.63
CA TYR A 44 13.72 5.15 2.07
C TYR A 44 13.68 6.65 2.44
N THR A 45 14.48 7.48 1.78
CA THR A 45 14.53 8.92 2.06
C THR A 45 13.21 9.66 1.84
N SER A 46 12.36 9.14 0.94
CA SER A 46 11.02 9.73 0.72
C SER A 46 10.07 9.47 1.89
N ILE A 47 10.28 8.38 2.63
CA ILE A 47 9.45 8.03 3.79
C ILE A 47 9.97 8.73 5.05
N THR A 48 11.29 8.86 5.19
CA THR A 48 11.96 9.33 6.41
C THR A 48 12.28 10.82 6.40
N SER A 49 11.79 11.59 5.42
CA SER A 49 12.00 13.05 5.37
C SER A 49 11.71 13.68 6.74
N SER A 50 12.58 14.57 7.18
CA SER A 50 12.36 15.36 8.40
C SER A 50 11.15 16.30 8.25
N ASN A 51 10.84 16.68 7.01
CA ASN A 51 9.65 17.46 6.70
C ASN A 51 8.44 16.51 6.52
N ALA A 52 7.52 16.53 7.48
CA ALA A 52 6.33 15.69 7.46
C ALA A 52 5.44 15.92 6.22
N TYR A 53 5.45 17.13 5.64
CA TYR A 53 4.66 17.46 4.44
C TYR A 53 5.18 16.80 3.16
N GLU A 54 6.44 16.39 3.17
CA GLU A 54 7.11 15.75 2.03
C GLU A 54 7.16 14.22 2.13
N ARG A 55 6.78 13.66 3.28
CA ARG A 55 6.81 12.22 3.48
C ARG A 55 5.87 11.49 2.53
N ASP A 56 6.42 10.54 1.79
CA ASP A 56 5.63 9.65 0.94
C ASP A 56 5.10 8.45 1.72
N LEU A 57 4.08 8.67 2.53
CA LEU A 57 3.40 7.60 3.28
C LEU A 57 2.47 6.76 2.40
N LEU A 58 2.20 7.19 1.18
CA LEU A 58 1.35 6.49 0.21
C LEU A 58 2.13 5.57 -0.73
N PHE A 59 3.46 5.69 -0.75
CA PHE A 59 4.33 5.00 -1.71
C PHE A 59 3.93 5.36 -3.15
N ALA A 60 3.93 6.67 -3.42
CA ALA A 60 3.37 7.23 -4.65
C ALA A 60 4.08 6.77 -5.92
N SER A 61 5.38 6.46 -5.84
CA SER A 61 6.17 5.89 -6.95
C SER A 61 5.66 4.50 -7.40
N GLU A 62 4.94 3.79 -6.55
CA GLU A 62 4.35 2.48 -6.82
C GLU A 62 2.90 2.55 -7.33
N LEU A 63 2.29 3.74 -7.40
CA LEU A 63 0.88 3.87 -7.77
C LEU A 63 0.68 3.77 -9.28
N LEU A 64 0.04 2.70 -9.73
CA LEU A 64 -0.40 2.52 -11.11
C LEU A 64 -1.63 3.38 -11.41
N PHE A 65 -2.50 3.51 -10.41
CA PHE A 65 -3.70 4.33 -10.48
C PHE A 65 -4.08 4.88 -9.11
N ARG A 66 -4.46 6.14 -9.09
CA ARG A 66 -4.97 6.84 -7.92
C ARG A 66 -6.15 7.72 -8.30
N LEU A 67 -7.00 7.99 -7.35
CA LEU A 67 -8.03 9.02 -7.46
C LEU A 67 -7.52 10.30 -6.79
N ASN A 68 -7.96 11.44 -7.30
CA ASN A 68 -7.83 12.72 -6.63
C ASN A 68 -9.17 13.02 -5.94
N VAL A 69 -9.18 12.95 -4.60
CA VAL A 69 -10.37 13.15 -3.77
C VAL A 69 -10.26 14.53 -3.11
N LEU A 70 -10.98 15.51 -3.62
CA LEU A 70 -10.81 16.92 -3.24
C LEU A 70 -11.00 17.17 -1.74
N ASP A 71 -12.03 16.57 -1.14
CA ASP A 71 -12.37 16.76 0.27
C ASP A 71 -11.91 15.57 1.12
N MET A 72 -10.74 15.02 0.80
CA MET A 72 -10.24 13.82 1.44
C MET A 72 -10.05 13.99 2.96
N ASP A 73 -9.66 15.19 3.40
CA ASP A 73 -9.47 15.46 4.84
C ASP A 73 -10.78 15.37 5.64
N ASP A 74 -11.89 15.82 5.06
CA ASP A 74 -13.22 15.73 5.68
C ASP A 74 -13.70 14.28 5.77
N ILE A 75 -13.30 13.45 4.81
CA ILE A 75 -13.66 12.02 4.77
C ILE A 75 -12.85 11.23 5.78
N ILE A 76 -11.52 11.44 5.83
CA ILE A 76 -10.60 10.61 6.63
C ILE A 76 -10.41 11.13 8.05
N GLY A 77 -10.51 12.45 8.24
CA GLY A 77 -10.26 13.10 9.52
C GLY A 77 -11.03 12.47 10.68
N PRO A 78 -12.34 12.21 10.54
CA PRO A 78 -13.15 11.59 11.61
C PRO A 78 -12.66 10.22 12.08
N TYR A 79 -11.86 9.51 11.26
CA TYR A 79 -11.45 8.13 11.55
C TYR A 79 -9.97 7.98 11.86
N PHE A 80 -9.12 8.81 11.28
CA PHE A 80 -7.67 8.64 11.32
C PHE A 80 -6.91 9.74 12.04
N LYS A 81 -7.53 10.90 12.30
CA LYS A 81 -6.94 11.96 13.11
C LYS A 81 -7.36 11.82 14.57
N GLU A 82 -6.65 12.51 15.46
CA GLU A 82 -7.03 12.64 16.84
C GLU A 82 -8.45 13.20 16.96
N GLN A 83 -9.31 12.49 17.70
CA GLN A 83 -10.70 12.84 17.90
C GLN A 83 -11.02 12.96 19.37
N THR A 84 -11.87 13.92 19.72
CA THR A 84 -12.47 14.02 21.06
C THR A 84 -13.36 12.80 21.32
N ASP A 85 -14.09 12.34 20.30
CA ASP A 85 -14.89 11.12 20.36
C ASP A 85 -14.07 9.91 19.93
N LYS A 86 -13.49 9.22 20.90
CA LYS A 86 -12.67 8.03 20.67
C LYS A 86 -13.43 6.83 20.09
N THR A 87 -14.76 6.85 20.05
CA THR A 87 -15.56 5.75 19.49
C THR A 87 -15.48 5.66 17.97
N LYS A 88 -15.08 6.72 17.31
CA LYS A 88 -14.88 6.77 15.83
C LYS A 88 -13.47 6.44 15.38
N LYS A 89 -12.56 6.29 16.31
CA LYS A 89 -11.15 6.03 16.01
C LYS A 89 -10.95 4.65 15.39
N LEU A 90 -10.34 4.59 14.22
CA LEU A 90 -9.84 3.36 13.62
C LEU A 90 -8.37 3.15 14.05
N SER A 91 -8.19 2.53 15.19
CA SER A 91 -6.88 2.20 15.75
C SER A 91 -6.90 0.80 16.32
N PRO A 92 -5.89 -0.02 16.08
CA PRO A 92 -5.77 -1.32 16.74
C PRO A 92 -5.49 -1.14 18.23
N SER A 93 -5.73 -2.18 19.04
CA SER A 93 -5.17 -2.26 20.39
C SER A 93 -3.63 -2.38 20.29
N GLU A 94 -2.92 -2.06 21.37
CA GLU A 94 -1.47 -2.19 21.44
C GLU A 94 -1.02 -3.63 21.12
N GLU A 95 -1.68 -4.63 21.72
CA GLU A 95 -1.41 -6.05 21.46
C GLU A 95 -1.61 -6.42 19.98
N MET A 96 -2.72 -6.00 19.38
CA MET A 96 -3.01 -6.25 17.96
C MET A 96 -2.01 -5.54 17.03
N TRP A 97 -1.53 -4.36 17.42
CA TRP A 97 -0.56 -3.60 16.68
C TRP A 97 0.82 -4.25 16.70
N ASP A 98 1.26 -4.75 17.87
CA ASP A 98 2.48 -5.50 18.04
C ASP A 98 2.47 -6.82 17.25
N ASP A 99 1.33 -7.51 17.21
CA ASP A 99 1.14 -8.74 16.44
C ASP A 99 1.18 -8.49 14.93
N ILE A 100 0.52 -7.44 14.44
CA ILE A 100 0.51 -7.09 12.99
C ILE A 100 1.92 -6.80 12.48
N TYR A 101 2.74 -6.13 13.29
CA TYR A 101 4.09 -5.73 12.89
C TYR A 101 5.18 -6.61 13.48
N GLU A 102 4.81 -7.66 14.21
CA GLU A 102 5.74 -8.62 14.83
C GLU A 102 6.87 -7.93 15.62
N VAL A 103 6.52 -6.87 16.36
CA VAL A 103 7.48 -5.97 17.04
C VAL A 103 8.32 -6.73 18.07
N SER A 104 7.77 -7.78 18.69
CA SER A 104 8.44 -8.64 19.67
C SER A 104 9.55 -9.51 19.07
N THR A 105 9.53 -9.75 17.76
CA THR A 105 10.55 -10.51 17.05
C THR A 105 11.64 -9.57 16.53
N LYS A 106 12.84 -9.70 17.03
CA LYS A 106 13.99 -8.80 16.75
C LYS A 106 14.32 -8.59 15.27
N ALA A 107 13.76 -9.39 14.35
CA ALA A 107 14.02 -9.30 12.91
C ALA A 107 13.15 -8.24 12.22
N TYR A 108 12.02 -7.84 12.78
CA TYR A 108 10.99 -7.05 12.11
C TYR A 108 10.79 -5.63 12.65
N GLY A 109 11.53 -5.25 13.69
CA GLY A 109 11.46 -3.91 14.32
C GLY A 109 11.86 -2.72 13.43
N GLN A 110 12.01 -2.94 12.10
CA GLN A 110 12.33 -1.92 11.10
C GLN A 110 11.27 -1.82 10.00
N ASP A 111 10.08 -2.34 10.21
CA ASP A 111 8.99 -2.13 9.26
C ASP A 111 8.65 -0.62 9.18
N TRP A 112 8.84 -0.05 7.99
CA TRP A 112 8.60 1.38 7.77
C TRP A 112 7.15 1.77 8.02
N ARG A 113 6.22 0.86 7.80
CA ARG A 113 4.80 1.08 8.08
C ARG A 113 4.55 1.23 9.58
N HIS A 114 5.21 0.41 10.39
CA HIS A 114 5.16 0.53 11.84
C HIS A 114 5.73 1.88 12.29
N THR A 115 6.89 2.25 11.79
CA THR A 115 7.63 3.42 12.27
C THR A 115 7.06 4.75 11.77
N TYR A 116 6.57 4.81 10.52
CA TYR A 116 6.26 6.07 9.85
C TYR A 116 4.79 6.27 9.51
N HIS A 117 3.97 5.21 9.47
CA HIS A 117 2.54 5.35 9.16
C HIS A 117 1.68 5.69 10.37
N TRP A 118 2.27 5.74 11.56
CA TRP A 118 1.55 5.99 12.80
C TRP A 118 2.06 7.26 13.49
N THR A 119 1.14 7.97 14.10
CA THR A 119 1.41 9.13 14.98
C THR A 119 0.71 8.87 16.30
N TYR A 120 1.34 9.27 17.39
CA TYR A 120 0.81 9.06 18.73
C TYR A 120 0.24 10.34 19.31
N SER A 121 -0.91 10.24 19.98
CA SER A 121 -1.42 11.25 20.91
C SER A 121 -1.58 10.59 22.27
N GLY A 122 -0.70 10.92 23.22
CA GLY A 122 -0.52 10.15 24.45
C GLY A 122 -0.06 8.72 24.12
N SER A 123 -0.81 7.72 24.59
CA SER A 123 -0.59 6.30 24.29
C SER A 123 -1.33 5.79 23.04
N ASP A 124 -2.19 6.61 22.44
CA ASP A 124 -3.07 6.19 21.38
C ASP A 124 -2.40 6.33 20.00
N PRO A 125 -2.24 5.23 19.23
CA PRO A 125 -1.74 5.28 17.86
C PRO A 125 -2.85 5.72 16.89
N TYR A 126 -2.49 6.60 15.94
CA TYR A 126 -3.35 7.07 14.86
C TYR A 126 -2.68 6.80 13.52
N LEU A 127 -3.39 6.22 12.57
CA LEU A 127 -2.87 5.97 11.25
C LEU A 127 -2.71 7.29 10.47
N SER A 128 -1.49 7.74 10.29
CA SER A 128 -1.17 9.01 9.62
C SER A 128 -1.03 8.88 8.10
N LYS A 129 -1.09 7.67 7.56
CA LYS A 129 -0.90 7.37 6.13
C LYS A 129 -1.73 8.26 5.20
N PHE A 130 -2.95 8.59 5.58
CA PHE A 130 -3.88 9.37 4.77
C PHE A 130 -4.04 10.81 5.25
N TRP A 131 -3.24 11.25 6.22
CA TRP A 131 -3.35 12.62 6.71
C TRP A 131 -3.07 13.62 5.61
N GLN A 132 -3.89 14.67 5.56
CA GLN A 132 -3.80 15.72 4.57
C GLN A 132 -3.13 16.94 5.17
N TYR A 133 -2.04 17.33 4.59
CA TYR A 133 -1.37 18.59 4.91
C TYR A 133 -1.68 19.61 3.82
N GLU A 134 -1.94 20.85 4.18
CA GLU A 134 -2.34 21.89 3.23
C GLU A 134 -1.37 22.02 2.05
N ASN A 135 -0.07 21.97 2.34
CA ASN A 135 1.00 22.06 1.35
C ASN A 135 1.68 20.70 1.08
N GLY A 136 0.99 19.60 1.40
CA GLY A 136 1.54 18.26 1.23
C GLY A 136 1.64 17.84 -0.24
N THR A 137 2.78 17.27 -0.63
CA THR A 137 3.04 16.77 -1.99
C THR A 137 2.01 15.73 -2.42
N TYR A 138 1.51 14.93 -1.50
CA TYR A 138 0.63 13.79 -1.76
C TYR A 138 -0.83 14.05 -1.34
N LYS A 139 -1.19 15.33 -1.21
CA LYS A 139 -2.55 15.75 -0.85
C LYS A 139 -3.59 15.18 -1.82
N ASN A 140 -4.71 14.77 -1.27
CA ASN A 140 -5.88 14.28 -2.02
C ASN A 140 -5.66 12.97 -2.80
N PHE A 141 -4.55 12.26 -2.57
CA PHE A 141 -4.26 11.02 -3.27
C PHE A 141 -4.90 9.81 -2.58
N MET A 142 -5.82 9.15 -3.26
CA MET A 142 -6.39 7.87 -2.85
C MET A 142 -5.82 6.75 -3.73
N PRO A 143 -4.93 5.91 -3.19
CA PRO A 143 -4.38 4.76 -3.90
C PRO A 143 -5.45 3.75 -4.28
N VAL A 144 -5.47 3.29 -5.54
CA VAL A 144 -6.42 2.27 -6.02
C VAL A 144 -5.71 1.03 -6.51
N LEU A 145 -4.65 1.18 -7.30
CA LEU A 145 -3.86 0.09 -7.85
C LEU A 145 -2.37 0.35 -7.58
N ARG A 146 -1.68 -0.66 -7.09
CA ARG A 146 -0.26 -0.60 -6.74
C ARG A 146 0.57 -1.55 -7.58
N TRP A 147 1.81 -1.18 -7.83
CA TRP A 147 2.77 -2.02 -8.53
C TRP A 147 3.10 -3.30 -7.74
N SER A 148 3.22 -3.20 -6.42
CA SER A 148 3.42 -4.35 -5.52
C SER A 148 2.33 -5.41 -5.66
N GLU A 149 1.08 -5.02 -5.89
CA GLU A 149 -0.02 -5.97 -6.13
C GLU A 149 0.24 -6.85 -7.36
N MET A 150 0.86 -6.30 -8.41
CA MET A 150 1.18 -7.08 -9.60
C MET A 150 2.18 -8.20 -9.31
N TYR A 151 3.11 -7.97 -8.40
CA TYR A 151 4.05 -9.01 -7.95
C TYR A 151 3.33 -10.10 -7.16
N TYR A 152 2.38 -9.75 -6.27
CA TYR A 152 1.57 -10.73 -5.56
C TYR A 152 0.71 -11.56 -6.50
N ILE A 153 0.04 -10.93 -7.48
CA ILE A 153 -0.74 -11.63 -8.50
C ILE A 153 0.15 -12.57 -9.32
N ALA A 154 1.34 -12.10 -9.74
CA ALA A 154 2.27 -12.94 -10.49
C ALA A 154 2.81 -14.11 -9.66
N ALA A 155 3.08 -13.90 -8.37
CA ALA A 155 3.51 -14.96 -7.46
C ALA A 155 2.42 -16.03 -7.30
N GLU A 156 1.19 -15.63 -6.97
CA GLU A 156 0.07 -16.55 -6.79
C GLU A 156 -0.24 -17.31 -8.08
N ALA A 157 -0.31 -16.63 -9.22
CA ALA A 157 -0.58 -17.24 -10.51
C ALA A 157 0.50 -18.24 -10.96
N SER A 158 1.74 -18.08 -10.49
CA SER A 158 2.86 -18.97 -10.80
C SER A 158 3.00 -20.14 -9.82
N LEU A 159 2.34 -20.10 -8.67
CA LEU A 159 2.61 -21.01 -7.55
C LEU A 159 2.53 -22.49 -7.93
N ASN A 160 1.52 -22.87 -8.71
CA ASN A 160 1.28 -24.27 -9.11
C ASN A 160 2.02 -24.70 -10.38
N THR A 161 2.58 -23.77 -11.15
CA THR A 161 3.26 -24.03 -12.41
C THR A 161 4.78 -23.88 -12.31
N ASP A 162 5.24 -22.90 -11.56
CA ASP A 162 6.65 -22.62 -11.30
C ASP A 162 6.81 -21.97 -9.91
N SER A 163 6.89 -22.80 -8.89
CA SER A 163 7.02 -22.36 -7.50
C SER A 163 8.32 -21.54 -7.25
N ARG A 164 9.39 -21.81 -8.00
CA ARG A 164 10.64 -21.04 -7.88
C ARG A 164 10.46 -19.63 -8.40
N GLN A 165 9.74 -19.48 -9.52
CA GLN A 165 9.42 -18.15 -10.06
C GLN A 165 8.44 -17.40 -9.16
N ALA A 166 7.46 -18.09 -8.55
CA ALA A 166 6.55 -17.52 -7.58
C ALA A 166 7.31 -16.86 -6.40
N VAL A 167 8.29 -17.57 -5.82
CA VAL A 167 9.16 -17.03 -4.75
C VAL A 167 9.97 -15.82 -5.22
N ARG A 168 10.45 -15.82 -6.48
CA ARG A 168 11.21 -14.67 -7.02
C ARG A 168 10.38 -13.40 -7.16
N TYR A 169 9.06 -13.52 -7.33
CA TYR A 169 8.18 -12.33 -7.34
C TYR A 169 7.98 -11.74 -5.94
N LEU A 170 8.22 -12.51 -4.86
CA LEU A 170 8.07 -12.06 -3.48
C LEU A 170 9.36 -11.50 -2.86
N ASN A 171 10.51 -11.79 -3.47
CA ASN A 171 11.84 -11.38 -3.05
C ASN A 171 12.44 -10.33 -4.00
#